data_c9072fe1a1f20d2eac5e84f50df6faa0
#
_entry.id   c9072fe1a1f20d2eac5e84f50df6faa0
#
_cell.length_a   1.000
_cell.length_b   1.000
_cell.length_c   1.000
_cell.angle_alpha   90.00
_cell.angle_beta   90.00
_cell.angle_gamma   90.00
#
_symmetry.space_group_name_H-M   'P 1'
#
loop_
_entity.id
_entity.type
_entity.pdbx_description
1 polymer ?
#
loop_
_entity_poly.entity_id
_entity_poly.type
_entity_poly.pdbx_seq_one_letter_code
_entity_poly.pdbx_strand_id
1 'polypeptide(L)'
;MATLSYAQSTDHWLKRKVVNLVELATGREKITSIYQQLKDEPFQVHQFFSRGIQLSRLSLRYNQEMEARIPRDGPLVFVANHPFGIIDGLILCEIAARIRGDFRILLNNRLMKDENLNKLFLPVDFDGTREATRKNVETKKTAQQILENGGTIIIFPS
;
A
#
# COMPACT_ATOMS: atom_id res chain seq x y z
N MET A 1 -9.67 16.98 4.88
CA MET A 1 -10.02 15.84 3.98
C MET A 1 -8.77 15.37 3.29
N ALA A 2 -8.31 14.15 3.59
CA ALA A 2 -7.17 13.56 2.90
C ALA A 2 -7.63 13.05 1.53
N THR A 3 -7.25 13.75 0.47
CA THR A 3 -7.52 13.34 -0.91
C THR A 3 -6.36 12.50 -1.43
N LEU A 4 -6.62 11.25 -1.79
CA LEU A 4 -5.69 10.36 -2.45
C LEU A 4 -5.48 10.79 -3.92
N SER A 5 -4.74 11.89 -4.15
CA SER A 5 -4.46 12.41 -5.50
C SER A 5 -2.98 12.59 -5.72
N TYR A 6 -2.51 12.19 -6.90
CA TYR A 6 -1.17 12.50 -7.40
C TYR A 6 -1.05 13.93 -7.95
N ALA A 7 -2.18 14.64 -8.16
CA ALA A 7 -2.18 16.02 -8.61
C ALA A 7 -1.77 16.96 -7.47
N GLN A 8 -0.76 17.79 -7.69
CA GLN A 8 -0.35 18.86 -6.77
C GLN A 8 -0.95 20.18 -7.19
N SER A 9 -1.15 21.09 -6.23
CA SER A 9 -1.68 22.44 -6.48
C SER A 9 -0.77 23.28 -7.40
N THR A 10 0.51 22.92 -7.52
CA THR A 10 1.53 23.53 -8.37
C THR A 10 1.59 22.97 -9.80
N ASP A 11 0.86 21.90 -10.09
CA ASP A 11 0.86 21.29 -11.43
C ASP A 11 0.13 22.18 -12.45
N HIS A 12 0.68 22.22 -13.69
CA HIS A 12 0.04 22.94 -14.79
C HIS A 12 -1.39 22.42 -14.99
N TRP A 13 -2.36 23.31 -15.23
CA TRP A 13 -3.79 23.00 -15.29
C TRP A 13 -4.14 21.82 -16.22
N LEU A 14 -3.39 21.65 -17.31
CA LEU A 14 -3.57 20.57 -18.28
C LEU A 14 -3.17 19.21 -17.67
N LYS A 15 -2.05 19.17 -16.94
CA LYS A 15 -1.57 17.98 -16.22
C LYS A 15 -2.57 17.58 -15.13
N ARG A 16 -3.11 18.55 -14.40
CA ARG A 16 -4.17 18.31 -13.41
C ARG A 16 -5.44 17.72 -14.04
N LYS A 17 -5.87 18.23 -15.21
CA LYS A 17 -7.03 17.67 -15.93
C LYS A 17 -6.80 16.25 -16.39
N VAL A 18 -5.62 15.95 -16.93
CA VAL A 18 -5.26 14.58 -17.37
C VAL A 18 -5.19 13.64 -16.17
N VAL A 19 -4.54 14.05 -15.08
CA VAL A 19 -4.47 13.26 -13.85
C VAL A 19 -5.87 13.02 -13.28
N ASN A 20 -6.70 14.06 -13.19
CA ASN A 20 -8.09 13.92 -12.72
C ASN A 20 -8.93 12.99 -13.62
N LEU A 21 -8.75 13.05 -14.96
CA LEU A 21 -9.46 12.18 -15.89
C LEU A 21 -9.04 10.71 -15.71
N VAL A 22 -7.75 10.47 -15.53
CA VAL A 22 -7.21 9.12 -15.25
C VAL A 22 -7.69 8.63 -13.88
N GLU A 23 -7.67 9.49 -12.85
CA GLU A 23 -8.16 9.16 -11.51
C GLU A 23 -9.68 8.88 -11.50
N LEU A 24 -10.46 9.60 -12.31
CA LEU A 24 -11.90 9.36 -12.50
C LEU A 24 -12.13 8.00 -13.20
N ALA A 25 -11.37 7.72 -14.26
CA ALA A 25 -11.44 6.46 -15.01
C ALA A 25 -10.98 5.25 -14.16
N THR A 26 -10.11 5.45 -13.18
CA THR A 26 -9.62 4.39 -12.28
C THR A 26 -10.50 4.15 -11.04
N GLY A 27 -11.65 4.80 -10.95
CA GLY A 27 -12.61 4.58 -9.84
C GLY A 27 -12.19 5.23 -8.52
N ARG A 28 -11.40 6.29 -8.55
CA ARG A 28 -10.90 7.02 -7.37
C ARG A 28 -12.00 7.40 -6.38
N GLU A 29 -13.14 7.90 -6.87
CA GLU A 29 -14.27 8.28 -6.01
C GLU A 29 -14.77 7.09 -5.20
N LYS A 30 -14.87 5.92 -5.85
CA LYS A 30 -15.28 4.68 -5.19
C LYS A 30 -14.25 4.24 -4.14
N ILE A 31 -12.96 4.31 -4.46
CA ILE A 31 -11.88 3.99 -3.51
C ILE A 31 -11.90 4.95 -2.32
N THR A 32 -12.10 6.24 -2.55
CA THR A 32 -12.22 7.25 -1.49
C THR A 32 -13.43 6.99 -0.59
N SER A 33 -14.58 6.66 -1.18
CA SER A 33 -15.80 6.31 -0.42
C SER A 33 -15.60 5.05 0.43
N ILE A 34 -14.99 4.01 -0.13
CA ILE A 34 -14.64 2.78 0.61
C ILE A 34 -13.71 3.10 1.78
N TYR A 35 -12.67 3.89 1.53
CA TYR A 35 -11.73 4.30 2.57
C TYR A 35 -12.40 5.08 3.71
N GLN A 36 -13.33 6.00 3.41
CA GLN A 36 -14.08 6.72 4.44
C GLN A 36 -14.91 5.77 5.31
N GLN A 37 -15.59 4.80 4.71
CA GLN A 37 -16.34 3.79 5.45
C GLN A 37 -15.45 2.96 6.38
N LEU A 38 -14.26 2.57 5.89
CA LEU A 38 -13.28 1.79 6.68
C LEU A 38 -12.68 2.61 7.83
N LYS A 39 -12.58 3.92 7.68
CA LYS A 39 -12.00 4.80 8.69
C LYS A 39 -12.88 4.94 9.92
N ASP A 40 -14.19 4.77 9.77
CA ASP A 40 -15.17 4.85 10.87
C ASP A 40 -15.20 3.55 11.71
N GLU A 41 -14.56 2.47 11.24
CA GLU A 41 -14.46 1.20 11.95
C GLU A 41 -13.17 1.17 12.82
N PRO A 42 -13.15 0.43 13.95
CA PRO A 42 -11.94 0.22 14.74
C PRO A 42 -10.83 -0.40 13.88
N PHE A 43 -9.65 0.23 13.84
CA PHE A 43 -8.57 -0.22 12.96
C PHE A 43 -7.95 -1.55 13.45
N GLN A 44 -8.19 -2.59 12.68
CA GLN A 44 -7.49 -3.87 12.77
C GLN A 44 -6.96 -4.24 11.39
N VAL A 45 -5.64 -4.48 11.27
CA VAL A 45 -4.96 -4.67 9.99
C VAL A 45 -5.67 -5.67 9.08
N HIS A 46 -5.92 -6.88 9.58
CA HIS A 46 -6.58 -7.92 8.79
C HIS A 46 -8.01 -7.52 8.37
N GLN A 47 -8.80 -6.99 9.29
CA GLN A 47 -10.19 -6.59 9.00
C GLN A 47 -10.26 -5.43 8.02
N PHE A 48 -9.36 -4.45 8.12
CA PHE A 48 -9.31 -3.31 7.22
C PHE A 48 -9.14 -3.74 5.76
N PHE A 49 -8.16 -4.58 5.46
CA PHE A 49 -7.91 -5.02 4.10
C PHE A 49 -8.97 -5.99 3.57
N SER A 50 -9.40 -6.95 4.38
CA SER A 50 -10.49 -7.88 4.05
C SER A 50 -11.80 -7.13 3.76
N ARG A 51 -12.15 -6.16 4.58
CA ARG A 51 -13.31 -5.31 4.40
C ARG A 51 -13.21 -4.44 3.15
N GLY A 52 -12.02 -3.91 2.87
CA GLY A 52 -11.72 -3.19 1.63
C GLY A 52 -11.97 -4.03 0.37
N ILE A 53 -11.55 -5.29 0.36
CA ILE A 53 -11.84 -6.24 -0.72
C ILE A 53 -13.36 -6.43 -0.89
N GLN A 54 -14.10 -6.67 0.21
CA GLN A 54 -15.55 -6.85 0.17
C GLN A 54 -16.29 -5.62 -0.38
N LEU A 55 -15.99 -4.44 0.14
CA LEU A 55 -16.61 -3.18 -0.29
C LEU A 55 -16.27 -2.83 -1.75
N SER A 56 -15.10 -3.24 -2.20
CA SER A 56 -14.69 -3.12 -3.61
C SER A 56 -15.41 -4.10 -4.53
N ARG A 57 -16.13 -5.09 -3.98
CA ARG A 57 -16.77 -6.20 -4.70
C ARG A 57 -15.76 -7.00 -5.53
N LEU A 58 -14.53 -7.13 -5.03
CA LEU A 58 -13.49 -7.91 -5.68
C LEU A 58 -13.65 -9.39 -5.31
N SER A 59 -13.53 -10.25 -6.32
CA SER A 59 -13.45 -11.70 -6.14
C SER A 59 -12.03 -12.15 -6.45
N LEU A 60 -11.30 -12.56 -5.41
CA LEU A 60 -9.92 -13.02 -5.57
C LEU A 60 -9.91 -14.47 -6.03
N ARG A 61 -9.22 -14.74 -7.14
CA ARG A 61 -8.97 -16.08 -7.65
C ARG A 61 -7.48 -16.33 -7.65
N TYR A 62 -7.04 -17.31 -6.90
CA TYR A 62 -5.63 -17.68 -6.78
C TYR A 62 -5.48 -19.17 -6.47
N ASN A 63 -4.28 -19.70 -6.62
CA ASN A 63 -3.97 -21.09 -6.32
C ASN A 63 -3.78 -21.28 -4.81
N GLN A 64 -4.72 -21.96 -4.16
CA GLN A 64 -4.70 -22.20 -2.71
C GLN A 64 -3.52 -23.09 -2.28
N GLU A 65 -3.08 -24.03 -3.13
CA GLU A 65 -1.91 -24.89 -2.81
C GLU A 65 -0.61 -24.06 -2.78
N MET A 66 -0.49 -23.11 -3.70
CA MET A 66 0.65 -22.18 -3.70
C MET A 66 0.62 -21.24 -2.51
N GLU A 67 -0.56 -20.75 -2.12
CA GLU A 67 -0.71 -19.95 -0.91
C GLU A 67 -0.32 -20.71 0.35
N ALA A 68 -0.69 -21.99 0.46
CA ALA A 68 -0.36 -22.83 1.60
C ALA A 68 1.16 -23.05 1.77
N ARG A 69 1.96 -22.80 0.72
CA ARG A 69 3.43 -22.86 0.76
C ARG A 69 4.10 -21.59 1.28
N ILE A 70 3.34 -20.51 1.44
CA ILE A 70 3.88 -19.26 1.96
C ILE A 70 4.27 -19.45 3.43
N PRO A 71 5.53 -19.16 3.82
CA PRO A 71 5.98 -19.32 5.20
C PRO A 71 5.15 -18.47 6.17
N ARG A 72 4.67 -19.05 7.25
CA ARG A 72 3.93 -18.34 8.29
C ARG A 72 4.85 -17.62 9.28
N ASP A 73 6.09 -18.08 9.40
CA ASP A 73 7.10 -17.58 10.33
C ASP A 73 8.41 -17.29 9.59
N GLY A 74 9.31 -16.57 10.25
CA GLY A 74 10.61 -16.17 9.72
C GLY A 74 10.54 -14.99 8.74
N PRO A 75 11.67 -14.50 8.22
CA PRO A 75 11.72 -13.38 7.32
C PRO A 75 11.02 -13.67 5.98
N LEU A 76 10.19 -12.74 5.51
CA LEU A 76 9.47 -12.91 4.25
C LEU A 76 9.40 -11.59 3.49
N VAL A 77 9.64 -11.65 2.18
CA VAL A 77 9.40 -10.52 1.27
C VAL A 77 8.38 -10.92 0.23
N PHE A 78 7.25 -10.21 0.21
CA PHE A 78 6.31 -10.28 -0.89
C PHE A 78 6.73 -9.30 -1.98
N VAL A 79 6.82 -9.79 -3.20
CA VAL A 79 7.18 -8.99 -4.38
C VAL A 79 6.13 -9.20 -5.45
N ALA A 80 5.57 -8.12 -5.98
CA ALA A 80 4.60 -8.18 -7.08
C ALA A 80 4.74 -6.96 -7.99
N ASN A 81 4.38 -7.12 -9.24
CA ASN A 81 4.08 -5.99 -10.10
C ASN A 81 2.75 -5.34 -9.66
N HIS A 82 2.50 -4.10 -10.15
CA HIS A 82 1.35 -3.38 -9.65
C HIS A 82 0.70 -2.49 -10.74
N PRO A 83 0.21 -3.15 -11.81
CA PRO A 83 -0.37 -2.46 -12.95
C PRO A 83 -1.70 -1.76 -12.63
N PHE A 84 -2.42 -2.20 -11.60
CA PHE A 84 -3.72 -1.62 -11.19
C PHE A 84 -3.60 -0.73 -9.94
N GLY A 85 -2.39 -0.38 -9.53
CA GLY A 85 -2.12 0.58 -8.45
C GLY A 85 -2.69 0.15 -7.11
N ILE A 86 -3.60 0.96 -6.55
CA ILE A 86 -4.16 0.75 -5.20
C ILE A 86 -4.82 -0.62 -5.04
N ILE A 87 -5.42 -1.17 -6.09
CA ILE A 87 -6.08 -2.48 -6.04
C ILE A 87 -5.08 -3.59 -5.77
N ASP A 88 -3.94 -3.59 -6.46
CA ASP A 88 -2.87 -4.58 -6.23
C ASP A 88 -2.31 -4.46 -4.81
N GLY A 89 -2.13 -3.21 -4.34
CA GLY A 89 -1.72 -2.93 -2.97
C GLY A 89 -2.72 -3.51 -1.94
N LEU A 90 -4.02 -3.27 -2.15
CA LEU A 90 -5.08 -3.77 -1.29
C LEU A 90 -5.09 -5.31 -1.22
N ILE A 91 -4.97 -5.97 -2.39
CA ILE A 91 -4.98 -7.43 -2.48
C ILE A 91 -3.76 -8.04 -1.79
N LEU A 92 -2.57 -7.51 -2.05
CA LEU A 92 -1.35 -8.06 -1.49
C LEU A 92 -1.24 -7.81 0.02
N CYS A 93 -1.71 -6.65 0.49
CA CYS A 93 -1.82 -6.36 1.92
C CYS A 93 -2.84 -7.27 2.62
N GLU A 94 -3.96 -7.61 1.98
CA GLU A 94 -4.93 -8.57 2.51
C GLU A 94 -4.29 -9.96 2.66
N ILE A 95 -3.62 -10.46 1.63
CA ILE A 95 -2.94 -11.75 1.66
C ILE A 95 -1.87 -11.77 2.77
N ALA A 96 -1.05 -10.73 2.86
CA ALA A 96 -0.02 -10.62 3.88
C ALA A 96 -0.61 -10.57 5.29
N ALA A 97 -1.65 -9.76 5.51
CA ALA A 97 -2.33 -9.65 6.79
C ALA A 97 -2.95 -10.98 7.24
N ARG A 98 -3.56 -11.72 6.32
CA ARG A 98 -4.22 -12.99 6.58
C ARG A 98 -3.22 -14.12 6.90
N ILE A 99 -2.06 -14.14 6.24
CA ILE A 99 -1.06 -15.21 6.41
C ILE A 99 -0.09 -14.90 7.54
N ARG A 100 0.33 -13.63 7.68
CA ARG A 100 1.42 -13.19 8.55
C ARG A 100 0.96 -12.36 9.74
N GLY A 101 -0.26 -11.80 9.68
CA GLY A 101 -0.80 -10.89 10.71
C GLY A 101 -0.19 -9.49 10.65
N ASP A 102 1.13 -9.34 10.78
CA ASP A 102 1.85 -8.07 10.70
C ASP A 102 2.80 -8.02 9.49
N PHE A 103 2.94 -6.83 8.92
CA PHE A 103 3.85 -6.58 7.80
C PHE A 103 4.17 -5.09 7.68
N ARG A 104 5.18 -4.76 6.87
CA ARG A 104 5.44 -3.39 6.43
C ARG A 104 5.51 -3.36 4.91
N ILE A 105 5.04 -2.27 4.33
CA ILE A 105 5.04 -2.04 2.88
C ILE A 105 5.89 -0.83 2.52
N LEU A 106 6.81 -0.99 1.56
CA LEU A 106 7.53 0.14 0.98
C LEU A 106 6.59 0.92 0.06
N LEU A 107 6.41 2.19 0.34
CA LEU A 107 5.46 3.04 -0.33
C LEU A 107 6.03 4.44 -0.57
N ASN A 108 5.63 5.07 -1.69
CA ASN A 108 5.99 6.47 -1.93
C ASN A 108 5.50 7.35 -0.76
N ASN A 109 6.40 8.14 -0.17
CA ASN A 109 6.13 9.02 0.97
C ASN A 109 4.92 9.95 0.75
N ARG A 110 4.62 10.31 -0.50
CA ARG A 110 3.46 11.15 -0.88
C ARG A 110 2.11 10.49 -0.62
N LEU A 111 2.07 9.18 -0.42
CA LEU A 111 0.86 8.41 -0.14
C LEU A 111 0.57 8.24 1.36
N MET A 112 1.49 8.66 2.21
CA MET A 112 1.38 8.59 3.66
C MET A 112 0.48 9.69 4.21
N LYS A 113 -0.84 9.46 4.27
CA LYS A 113 -1.83 10.47 4.67
C LYS A 113 -2.76 10.00 5.80
N ASP A 114 -2.60 8.79 6.30
CA ASP A 114 -3.45 8.22 7.33
C ASP A 114 -2.62 7.66 8.49
N GLU A 115 -2.93 8.09 9.72
CA GLU A 115 -2.17 7.72 10.92
C GLU A 115 -2.17 6.22 11.22
N ASN A 116 -3.28 5.53 10.96
CA ASN A 116 -3.40 4.10 11.20
C ASN A 116 -2.61 3.28 10.17
N LEU A 117 -2.75 3.63 8.90
CA LEU A 117 -2.01 2.99 7.80
C LEU A 117 -0.53 3.34 7.80
N ASN A 118 -0.15 4.54 8.27
CA ASN A 118 1.24 4.95 8.36
C ASN A 118 2.09 4.01 9.22
N LYS A 119 1.48 3.29 10.18
CA LYS A 119 2.18 2.28 10.99
C LYS A 119 2.64 1.07 10.15
N LEU A 120 1.99 0.83 9.02
CA LEU A 120 2.34 -0.25 8.09
C LEU A 120 3.31 0.20 7.01
N PHE A 121 3.55 1.50 6.86
CA PHE A 121 4.27 2.06 5.72
C PHE A 121 5.73 2.33 6.05
N LEU A 122 6.60 1.95 5.12
CA LEU A 122 7.99 2.34 5.06
C LEU A 122 8.15 3.32 3.91
N PRO A 123 8.43 4.61 4.19
CA PRO A 123 8.44 5.65 3.17
C PRO A 123 9.64 5.52 2.24
N VAL A 124 9.39 5.63 0.94
CA VAL A 124 10.42 5.80 -0.09
C VAL A 124 10.24 7.16 -0.75
N ASP A 125 11.30 7.94 -0.79
CA ASP A 125 11.33 9.28 -1.37
C ASP A 125 12.01 9.25 -2.73
N PHE A 126 11.31 9.67 -3.77
CA PHE A 126 11.79 9.65 -5.17
C PHE A 126 12.27 11.04 -5.65
N ASP A 127 12.41 12.02 -4.78
CA ASP A 127 12.74 13.40 -5.17
C ASP A 127 14.20 13.60 -5.63
N GLY A 128 15.06 12.57 -5.60
CA GLY A 128 16.43 12.61 -6.11
C GLY A 128 17.39 13.52 -5.33
N THR A 129 16.97 14.05 -4.18
CA THR A 129 17.79 14.91 -3.33
C THR A 129 18.70 14.11 -2.40
N ARG A 130 19.74 14.74 -1.86
CA ARG A 130 20.59 14.10 -0.82
C ARG A 130 19.78 13.74 0.43
N GLU A 131 18.80 14.55 0.78
CA GLU A 131 17.90 14.27 1.91
C GLU A 131 17.04 13.05 1.65
N ALA A 132 16.42 12.96 0.45
CA ALA A 132 15.67 11.78 0.02
C ALA A 132 16.54 10.52 0.08
N THR A 133 17.77 10.60 -0.44
CA THR A 133 18.71 9.48 -0.38
C THR A 133 18.99 9.03 1.04
N ARG A 134 19.23 9.97 1.98
CA ARG A 134 19.45 9.65 3.40
C ARG A 134 18.23 8.95 4.01
N LYS A 135 17.03 9.49 3.78
CA LYS A 135 15.77 8.88 4.25
C LYS A 135 15.58 7.47 3.71
N ASN A 136 15.87 7.27 2.42
CA ASN A 136 15.78 5.94 1.81
C ASN A 136 16.77 4.93 2.40
N VAL A 137 17.97 5.37 2.77
CA VAL A 137 18.94 4.51 3.49
C VAL A 137 18.41 4.13 4.88
N GLU A 138 17.79 5.07 5.60
CA GLU A 138 17.17 4.80 6.91
C GLU A 138 15.99 3.81 6.75
N THR A 139 15.12 4.03 5.77
CA THR A 139 14.02 3.12 5.42
C THR A 139 14.53 1.70 5.10
N LYS A 140 15.60 1.60 4.30
CA LYS A 140 16.22 0.31 3.98
C LYS A 140 16.74 -0.40 5.23
N LYS A 141 17.42 0.32 6.13
CA LYS A 141 17.92 -0.26 7.41
C LYS A 141 16.75 -0.77 8.26
N THR A 142 15.68 0.01 8.37
CA THR A 142 14.48 -0.40 9.10
C THR A 142 13.87 -1.66 8.49
N ALA A 143 13.74 -1.74 7.16
CA ALA A 143 13.24 -2.93 6.47
C ALA A 143 14.12 -4.17 6.74
N GLN A 144 15.45 -4.00 6.72
CA GLN A 144 16.40 -5.07 7.05
C GLN A 144 16.23 -5.56 8.50
N GLN A 145 16.14 -4.65 9.46
CA GLN A 145 15.90 -5.00 10.88
C GLN A 145 14.59 -5.78 11.07
N ILE A 146 13.52 -5.38 10.36
CA ILE A 146 12.24 -6.10 10.39
C ILE A 146 12.42 -7.54 9.90
N LEU A 147 13.13 -7.73 8.79
CA LEU A 147 13.40 -9.07 8.26
C LEU A 147 14.29 -9.90 9.19
N GLU A 148 15.35 -9.31 9.75
CA GLU A 148 16.23 -9.97 10.71
C GLU A 148 15.46 -10.46 11.96
N ASN A 149 14.40 -9.76 12.33
CA ASN A 149 13.49 -10.14 13.42
C ASN A 149 12.34 -11.08 12.97
N GLY A 150 12.43 -11.68 11.78
CA GLY A 150 11.43 -12.61 11.25
C GLY A 150 10.15 -11.94 10.71
N GLY A 151 10.19 -10.62 10.50
CA GLY A 151 9.05 -9.87 10.00
C GLY A 151 8.81 -9.99 8.50
N THR A 152 7.80 -9.28 8.03
CA THR A 152 7.33 -9.35 6.63
C THR A 152 7.41 -7.98 5.96
N ILE A 153 7.94 -7.94 4.74
CA ILE A 153 8.03 -6.74 3.90
C ILE A 153 7.27 -6.98 2.60
N ILE A 154 6.56 -5.95 2.14
CA ILE A 154 5.91 -5.92 0.82
C ILE A 154 6.63 -4.88 -0.04
N ILE A 155 6.94 -5.25 -1.28
CA ILE A 155 7.62 -4.39 -2.26
C ILE A 155 6.91 -4.49 -3.61
N PHE A 156 6.67 -3.33 -4.22
CA PHE A 156 6.28 -3.21 -5.61
C PHE A 156 7.45 -2.56 -6.37
N PRO A 157 8.31 -3.34 -7.04
CA PRO A 157 9.39 -2.79 -7.84
C PRO A 157 8.82 -2.00 -9.02
N SER A 158 9.40 -0.83 -9.26
CA SER A 158 9.10 0.02 -10.42
C SER A 158 10.00 -0.32 -11.59
#